data_ffd466d7f8a23ab09e3dd9b4906aeeab
#
_entry.id   ffd466d7f8a23ab09e3dd9b4906aeeab
#
_cell.length_a   1.000
_cell.length_b   1.000
_cell.length_c   1.000
_cell.angle_alpha   90.00
_cell.angle_beta   90.00
_cell.angle_gamma   90.00
#
_symmetry.space_group_name_H-M   'P 1'
#
loop_
_entity.id
_entity.type
_entity.pdbx_description
1 polymer ?
#
loop_
_entity_poly.entity_id
_entity_poly.type
_entity_poly.pdbx_seq_one_letter_code
_entity_poly.pdbx_strand_id
1 'polypeptide(L)'
;MNKFNNIWQSVVVASMIFAPLTLAKVTIYMCGDSTMQDWAEGYYPKQGQGQDFHFWFDVNKAAVVNRGQGGMSLGGGGKDKNGGTAVGYYDMFFKKGCSAGNCIAEKLQSGDYVVIQFGINDVNYSTEDFFASNMKKMVSDVRAKGANPIIMSPIRRLYYDSPTQIHNSYRGYPALNQKLATELNVPFIDMSEMVANYMISVGERYAAQFIFNYATKAEYSNLGSDQTDQVHLQMNGANAFGRIITEQMRAHKDPIVKKLGDYMAPMYQVDVKVSPEGAAEATSLNAYYPQGMTVMLKTIPKSGKKFLGWYDGNGNKVGAPSRSNVKSPYIHTFKMGSTSTQFTAVYEGGSAVKYTGDGKALTAFPTTTPKSLDDVTFVPFTPMEGSQETTTQIDKDIKKFFDASKPDDAGIGWTQNEWTGFTGNGYFNLDNTNESYASYKVKFPGAGNVTLAVRYANGGTSDRMFNAYLDHDYYLSAPPTGGWDKWDTAYVVLDAPQGDAVLKFMSVTNDGAPNLDAFGFSVEGVCRVGIDCTTTKLNGAVSARGLKLRGDVLQLASAERADVCVFDMSGRMVVQSSFDATSEIPLSALVKNTGLYRIVVKQGSMKFNVNWAKVR
;
A
#
# COMPACT_ATOMS: atom_id res chain seq x y z
N MET A 1 64.77 -69.93 47.07
CA MET A 1 64.79 -68.48 47.33
C MET A 1 64.27 -67.76 46.10
N ASN A 2 62.96 -67.50 46.09
CA ASN A 2 62.30 -66.94 44.91
C ASN A 2 61.98 -65.47 45.19
N LYS A 3 62.44 -64.58 44.30
CA LYS A 3 62.07 -63.18 44.26
C LYS A 3 60.85 -63.02 43.35
N PHE A 4 59.73 -62.57 43.89
CA PHE A 4 58.58 -62.13 43.12
C PHE A 4 58.74 -60.65 42.74
N ASN A 5 58.77 -60.36 41.43
CA ASN A 5 58.67 -59.02 40.88
C ASN A 5 57.19 -58.66 40.68
N ASN A 6 56.71 -57.70 41.42
CA ASN A 6 55.40 -57.07 41.19
C ASN A 6 55.49 -55.98 40.12
N ILE A 7 54.87 -56.21 38.95
CA ILE A 7 54.68 -55.22 37.92
C ILE A 7 53.31 -54.55 38.17
N TRP A 8 53.34 -53.28 38.56
CA TRP A 8 52.14 -52.44 38.58
C TRP A 8 51.86 -51.91 37.19
N GLN A 9 50.80 -52.35 36.52
CA GLN A 9 50.26 -51.75 35.33
C GLN A 9 49.40 -50.54 35.71
N SER A 10 49.87 -49.34 35.41
CA SER A 10 49.09 -48.11 35.54
C SER A 10 48.09 -48.00 34.38
N VAL A 11 46.82 -48.18 34.66
CA VAL A 11 45.73 -47.93 33.72
C VAL A 11 45.49 -46.41 33.71
N VAL A 12 45.87 -45.74 32.60
CA VAL A 12 45.54 -44.35 32.35
C VAL A 12 44.10 -44.31 31.79
N VAL A 13 43.14 -43.97 32.62
CA VAL A 13 41.77 -43.65 32.14
C VAL A 13 41.80 -42.25 31.55
N ALA A 14 41.81 -42.17 30.22
CA ALA A 14 41.62 -40.92 29.50
C ALA A 14 40.15 -40.52 29.61
N SER A 15 39.84 -39.59 30.52
CA SER A 15 38.54 -38.93 30.60
C SER A 15 38.38 -38.03 29.38
N MET A 16 37.67 -38.51 28.34
CA MET A 16 37.20 -37.66 27.26
C MET A 16 36.19 -36.68 27.85
N ILE A 17 36.58 -35.42 28.08
CA ILE A 17 35.69 -34.31 28.36
C ILE A 17 34.96 -34.04 27.05
N PHE A 18 33.74 -34.55 26.93
CA PHE A 18 32.79 -34.06 25.92
C PHE A 18 32.42 -32.63 26.29
N ALA A 19 33.14 -31.64 25.77
CA ALA A 19 32.65 -30.29 25.75
C ALA A 19 31.30 -30.33 24.96
N PRO A 20 30.21 -29.78 25.52
CA PRO A 20 28.98 -29.68 24.74
C PRO A 20 29.30 -28.90 23.47
N LEU A 21 29.08 -29.51 22.30
CA LEU A 21 29.09 -28.78 21.04
C LEU A 21 27.97 -27.74 21.13
N THR A 22 28.31 -26.53 21.53
CA THR A 22 27.42 -25.40 21.31
C THR A 22 27.33 -25.25 19.80
N LEU A 23 26.20 -25.70 19.24
CA LEU A 23 25.89 -25.44 17.82
C LEU A 23 26.06 -23.94 17.61
N ALA A 24 26.95 -23.57 16.69
CA ALA A 24 27.17 -22.17 16.34
C ALA A 24 25.83 -21.58 15.90
N LYS A 25 25.46 -20.44 16.51
CA LYS A 25 24.24 -19.71 16.21
C LYS A 25 24.28 -19.26 14.75
N VAL A 26 23.27 -19.64 13.96
CA VAL A 26 23.18 -19.23 12.55
C VAL A 26 22.63 -17.81 12.44
N THR A 27 22.96 -17.12 11.35
CA THR A 27 22.37 -15.82 11.01
C THR A 27 21.43 -15.96 9.81
N ILE A 28 20.26 -15.36 9.90
CA ILE A 28 19.26 -15.29 8.83
C ILE A 28 19.21 -13.84 8.34
N TYR A 29 19.71 -13.59 7.16
CA TYR A 29 19.65 -12.28 6.50
C TYR A 29 18.38 -12.17 5.68
N MET A 30 17.53 -11.16 5.98
CA MET A 30 16.33 -10.85 5.23
C MET A 30 16.65 -9.72 4.25
N CYS A 31 16.86 -10.04 2.97
CA CYS A 31 17.19 -9.08 1.92
C CYS A 31 15.95 -8.77 1.09
N GLY A 32 15.62 -7.49 0.94
CA GLY A 32 14.43 -7.06 0.22
C GLY A 32 14.35 -5.53 0.08
N ASP A 33 13.20 -5.08 -0.35
CA ASP A 33 12.88 -3.67 -0.57
C ASP A 33 12.16 -3.02 0.63
N SER A 34 11.35 -1.98 0.37
CA SER A 34 10.59 -1.25 1.39
C SER A 34 9.55 -2.09 2.13
N THR A 35 9.09 -3.18 1.53
CA THR A 35 8.13 -4.09 2.18
C THR A 35 8.80 -5.00 3.21
N MET A 36 10.13 -5.08 3.17
CA MET A 36 10.97 -5.83 4.11
C MET A 36 11.62 -4.93 5.17
N GLN A 37 11.90 -3.65 4.87
CA GLN A 37 12.76 -2.78 5.67
C GLN A 37 12.23 -2.47 7.07
N ASP A 38 13.13 -2.00 7.94
CA ASP A 38 12.79 -1.39 9.23
C ASP A 38 12.40 0.07 8.99
N TRP A 39 11.12 0.39 9.21
CA TRP A 39 10.61 1.76 9.12
C TRP A 39 10.87 2.50 10.43
N ALA A 40 11.29 3.76 10.32
CA ALA A 40 11.48 4.62 11.48
C ALA A 40 10.16 4.88 12.21
N GLU A 41 10.22 5.13 13.52
CA GLU A 41 9.06 5.33 14.39
C GLU A 41 8.08 6.41 13.89
N GLY A 42 8.58 7.44 13.19
CA GLY A 42 7.75 8.49 12.58
C GLY A 42 6.78 8.01 11.50
N TYR A 43 7.03 6.84 10.92
CA TYR A 43 6.16 6.23 9.91
C TYR A 43 5.12 5.25 10.48
N TYR A 44 5.15 5.00 11.80
CA TYR A 44 4.20 4.08 12.42
C TYR A 44 2.74 4.48 12.09
N PRO A 45 1.83 3.53 11.74
CA PRO A 45 1.92 2.07 11.86
C PRO A 45 2.59 1.35 10.68
N LYS A 46 3.18 2.07 9.69
CA LYS A 46 3.91 1.44 8.59
C LYS A 46 5.05 0.59 9.13
N GLN A 47 5.14 -0.66 8.66
CA GLN A 47 6.12 -1.64 9.09
C GLN A 47 6.42 -2.62 7.95
N GLY A 48 7.70 -2.95 7.76
CA GLY A 48 8.07 -4.02 6.85
C GLY A 48 7.97 -5.38 7.50
N GLN A 49 7.72 -6.43 6.73
CA GLN A 49 7.59 -7.80 7.24
C GLN A 49 8.89 -8.34 7.86
N GLY A 50 10.04 -7.74 7.55
CA GLY A 50 11.34 -8.08 8.15
C GLY A 50 11.61 -7.40 9.49
N GLN A 51 10.88 -6.33 9.83
CA GLN A 51 11.19 -5.45 10.98
C GLN A 51 11.16 -6.20 12.31
N ASP A 52 10.09 -6.93 12.59
CA ASP A 52 9.93 -7.71 13.83
C ASP A 52 10.20 -9.21 13.58
N PHE A 53 10.79 -9.57 12.42
CA PHE A 53 10.97 -10.97 12.04
C PHE A 53 11.90 -11.73 12.97
N HIS A 54 12.78 -11.03 13.69
CA HIS A 54 13.68 -11.62 14.67
C HIS A 54 12.95 -12.27 15.86
N PHE A 55 11.74 -11.81 16.23
CA PHE A 55 10.96 -12.42 17.30
C PHE A 55 10.50 -13.84 16.99
N TRP A 56 10.34 -14.19 15.71
CA TRP A 56 9.90 -15.53 15.31
C TRP A 56 10.94 -16.62 15.61
N PHE A 57 12.17 -16.25 15.96
CA PHE A 57 13.27 -17.18 16.18
C PHE A 57 13.79 -17.13 17.62
N ASP A 58 14.19 -18.30 18.14
CA ASP A 58 14.88 -18.40 19.42
C ASP A 58 16.25 -17.75 19.31
N VAL A 59 16.43 -16.68 20.06
CA VAL A 59 17.65 -15.87 20.07
C VAL A 59 18.93 -16.67 20.40
N ASN A 60 18.79 -17.83 21.05
CA ASN A 60 19.92 -18.71 21.34
C ASN A 60 20.30 -19.63 20.16
N LYS A 61 19.41 -19.82 19.18
CA LYS A 61 19.59 -20.71 18.04
C LYS A 61 19.87 -19.95 16.73
N ALA A 62 19.18 -18.83 16.50
CA ALA A 62 19.33 -18.03 15.31
C ALA A 62 19.32 -16.53 15.61
N ALA A 63 20.12 -15.76 14.86
CA ALA A 63 20.00 -14.31 14.77
C ALA A 63 19.31 -13.97 13.46
N VAL A 64 18.36 -13.03 13.49
CA VAL A 64 17.79 -12.45 12.27
C VAL A 64 18.34 -11.05 12.07
N VAL A 65 18.81 -10.77 10.87
CA VAL A 65 19.34 -9.46 10.47
C VAL A 65 18.51 -8.97 9.29
N ASN A 66 17.63 -8.02 9.54
CA ASN A 66 16.88 -7.37 8.48
C ASN A 66 17.79 -6.45 7.65
N ARG A 67 17.80 -6.64 6.35
CA ARG A 67 18.55 -5.88 5.36
C ARG A 67 17.65 -5.36 4.24
N GLY A 68 16.35 -5.26 4.51
CA GLY A 68 15.39 -4.59 3.65
C GLY A 68 15.77 -3.12 3.46
N GLN A 69 15.69 -2.63 2.23
CA GLN A 69 16.05 -1.25 1.89
C GLN A 69 15.04 -0.66 0.91
N GLY A 70 14.36 0.40 1.35
CA GLY A 70 13.30 1.06 0.59
C GLY A 70 13.74 1.55 -0.78
N GLY A 71 12.87 1.38 -1.77
CA GLY A 71 13.10 1.84 -3.14
C GLY A 71 14.08 1.00 -3.95
N MET A 72 14.66 -0.06 -3.37
CA MET A 72 15.68 -0.86 -4.07
C MET A 72 15.07 -1.92 -4.98
N SER A 73 15.58 -1.98 -6.21
CA SER A 73 15.47 -3.12 -7.12
C SER A 73 16.68 -4.05 -6.93
N LEU A 74 16.53 -5.34 -7.19
CA LEU A 74 17.67 -6.27 -7.20
C LEU A 74 18.60 -5.99 -8.37
N GLY A 75 17.98 -5.81 -9.56
CA GLY A 75 18.71 -5.70 -10.82
C GLY A 75 19.42 -4.36 -10.99
N GLY A 76 18.73 -3.27 -10.79
CA GLY A 76 19.20 -1.96 -11.27
C GLY A 76 19.26 -1.90 -12.80
N GLY A 77 20.06 -0.99 -13.34
CA GLY A 77 20.29 -0.85 -14.78
C GLY A 77 19.24 -0.01 -15.52
N GLY A 78 18.03 0.14 -14.98
CA GLY A 78 17.03 1.08 -15.48
C GLY A 78 17.34 2.52 -15.08
N LYS A 79 16.44 3.45 -15.42
CA LYS A 79 16.55 4.85 -14.98
C LYS A 79 16.06 5.01 -13.54
N ASP A 80 16.79 5.72 -12.72
CA ASP A 80 16.34 6.13 -11.41
C ASP A 80 15.39 7.34 -11.49
N LYS A 81 14.82 7.72 -10.35
CA LYS A 81 13.89 8.87 -10.26
C LYS A 81 14.47 10.23 -10.69
N ASN A 82 15.81 10.32 -10.83
CA ASN A 82 16.53 11.52 -11.24
C ASN A 82 17.03 11.42 -12.68
N GLY A 83 16.67 10.34 -13.42
CA GLY A 83 17.11 10.07 -14.79
C GLY A 83 18.50 9.45 -14.93
N GLY A 84 19.17 9.16 -13.81
CA GLY A 84 20.43 8.41 -13.78
C GLY A 84 20.20 6.90 -13.93
N THR A 85 21.30 6.14 -14.00
CA THR A 85 21.20 4.67 -13.99
C THR A 85 20.96 4.17 -12.57
N ALA A 86 19.89 3.44 -12.36
CA ALA A 86 19.58 2.83 -11.06
C ALA A 86 20.65 1.79 -10.69
N VAL A 87 21.11 1.85 -9.44
CA VAL A 87 22.06 0.86 -8.90
C VAL A 87 21.25 -0.23 -8.20
N GLY A 88 21.47 -1.49 -8.56
CA GLY A 88 20.79 -2.62 -7.95
C GLY A 88 21.26 -2.91 -6.53
N TYR A 89 20.39 -3.55 -5.76
CA TYR A 89 20.66 -3.95 -4.37
C TYR A 89 21.94 -4.79 -4.24
N TYR A 90 22.16 -5.70 -5.17
CA TYR A 90 23.38 -6.52 -5.19
C TYR A 90 24.64 -5.67 -5.17
N ASP A 91 24.74 -4.66 -6.03
CA ASP A 91 25.91 -3.79 -6.14
C ASP A 91 26.04 -2.81 -4.98
N MET A 92 24.90 -2.36 -4.43
CA MET A 92 24.89 -1.33 -3.40
C MET A 92 25.10 -1.88 -1.99
N PHE A 93 24.51 -3.03 -1.65
CA PHE A 93 24.46 -3.53 -0.27
C PHE A 93 25.00 -4.95 -0.09
N PHE A 94 25.07 -5.77 -1.15
CA PHE A 94 25.31 -7.20 -0.99
C PHE A 94 26.73 -7.62 -1.28
N LYS A 95 27.25 -7.46 -2.51
CA LYS A 95 28.53 -7.98 -2.97
C LYS A 95 29.70 -7.48 -2.12
N LYS A 96 30.82 -8.21 -2.12
CA LYS A 96 32.07 -7.73 -1.52
C LYS A 96 32.48 -6.38 -2.16
N GLY A 97 32.82 -5.39 -1.31
CA GLY A 97 33.16 -4.05 -1.77
C GLY A 97 31.95 -3.29 -2.33
N CYS A 98 30.76 -3.53 -1.79
CA CYS A 98 29.52 -2.85 -2.16
C CYS A 98 29.59 -1.33 -1.88
N SER A 99 28.79 -0.54 -2.62
CA SER A 99 28.89 0.93 -2.58
C SER A 99 28.51 1.54 -1.21
N ALA A 100 27.63 0.88 -0.43
CA ALA A 100 27.23 1.33 0.90
C ALA A 100 28.22 1.00 2.02
N GLY A 101 29.28 0.21 1.73
CA GLY A 101 30.40 -0.07 2.65
C GLY A 101 30.12 -1.02 3.81
N ASN A 102 28.92 -1.57 3.97
CA ASN A 102 28.56 -2.54 5.01
C ASN A 102 28.01 -3.83 4.38
N CYS A 103 28.83 -4.46 3.57
CA CYS A 103 28.45 -5.48 2.62
C CYS A 103 28.04 -6.80 3.29
N ILE A 104 26.89 -7.35 2.90
CA ILE A 104 26.36 -8.59 3.48
C ILE A 104 27.29 -9.77 3.18
N ALA A 105 27.75 -9.90 1.92
CA ALA A 105 28.62 -11.00 1.51
C ALA A 105 29.94 -11.11 2.31
N GLU A 106 30.41 -10.02 2.92
CA GLU A 106 31.60 -10.02 3.76
C GLU A 106 31.35 -10.60 5.16
N LYS A 107 30.11 -10.61 5.61
CA LYS A 107 29.70 -11.04 6.96
C LYS A 107 29.20 -12.48 7.00
N LEU A 108 28.84 -13.03 5.84
CA LEU A 108 28.31 -14.38 5.73
C LEU A 108 29.29 -15.42 6.26
N GLN A 109 28.76 -16.35 7.03
CA GLN A 109 29.44 -17.53 7.56
C GLN A 109 28.78 -18.81 7.03
N SER A 110 29.52 -19.92 7.08
CA SER A 110 28.98 -21.21 6.72
C SER A 110 27.81 -21.59 7.62
N GLY A 111 26.72 -22.03 7.02
CA GLY A 111 25.48 -22.38 7.70
C GLY A 111 24.48 -21.23 7.84
N ASP A 112 24.86 -19.98 7.57
CA ASP A 112 23.93 -18.85 7.53
C ASP A 112 22.87 -19.03 6.43
N TYR A 113 21.79 -18.23 6.52
CA TYR A 113 20.71 -18.18 5.54
C TYR A 113 20.57 -16.78 4.96
N VAL A 114 20.26 -16.71 3.67
CA VAL A 114 19.95 -15.44 2.99
C VAL A 114 18.62 -15.59 2.27
N VAL A 115 17.59 -14.93 2.78
CA VAL A 115 16.25 -14.82 2.14
C VAL A 115 16.28 -13.62 1.20
N ILE A 116 15.97 -13.84 -0.07
CA ILE A 116 16.09 -12.86 -1.14
C ILE A 116 14.70 -12.59 -1.71
N GLN A 117 14.13 -11.40 -1.46
CA GLN A 117 12.81 -10.98 -1.94
C GLN A 117 12.88 -9.68 -2.70
N PHE A 118 12.70 -9.74 -4.02
CA PHE A 118 12.66 -8.57 -4.91
C PHE A 118 11.69 -8.80 -6.06
N GLY A 119 11.38 -7.73 -6.80
CA GLY A 119 10.49 -7.71 -7.95
C GLY A 119 9.51 -6.53 -7.94
N ILE A 120 9.32 -5.86 -6.80
CA ILE A 120 8.39 -4.71 -6.67
C ILE A 120 8.96 -3.49 -7.40
N ASN A 121 10.14 -3.05 -7.01
CA ASN A 121 10.80 -1.88 -7.62
C ASN A 121 11.49 -2.23 -8.94
N ASP A 122 11.78 -3.51 -9.18
CA ASP A 122 12.40 -3.96 -10.42
C ASP A 122 11.52 -3.67 -11.64
N VAL A 123 10.20 -3.64 -11.46
CA VAL A 123 9.25 -3.21 -12.49
C VAL A 123 9.61 -1.84 -13.08
N ASN A 124 10.14 -0.92 -12.25
CA ASN A 124 10.43 0.46 -12.64
C ASN A 124 11.93 0.73 -12.86
N TYR A 125 12.81 -0.01 -12.17
CA TYR A 125 14.23 0.33 -12.09
C TYR A 125 15.17 -0.76 -12.60
N SER A 126 14.64 -1.85 -13.19
CA SER A 126 15.43 -2.96 -13.71
C SER A 126 14.82 -3.54 -14.99
N THR A 127 15.61 -4.37 -15.66
CA THR A 127 15.13 -5.31 -16.67
C THR A 127 15.22 -6.73 -16.12
N GLU A 128 14.50 -7.68 -16.72
CA GLU A 128 14.53 -9.08 -16.35
C GLU A 128 15.96 -9.66 -16.44
N ASP A 129 16.76 -9.24 -17.43
CA ASP A 129 18.14 -9.68 -17.60
C ASP A 129 19.05 -9.20 -16.47
N PHE A 130 18.94 -7.93 -16.08
CA PHE A 130 19.70 -7.39 -14.94
C PHE A 130 19.27 -8.05 -13.64
N PHE A 131 17.97 -8.24 -13.43
CA PHE A 131 17.44 -8.95 -12.29
C PHE A 131 17.98 -10.38 -12.21
N ALA A 132 17.87 -11.15 -13.30
CA ALA A 132 18.35 -12.52 -13.37
C ALA A 132 19.88 -12.61 -13.16
N SER A 133 20.64 -11.70 -13.78
CA SER A 133 22.09 -11.63 -13.62
C SER A 133 22.47 -11.40 -12.15
N ASN A 134 21.85 -10.43 -11.47
CA ASN A 134 22.17 -10.12 -10.08
C ASN A 134 21.66 -11.18 -9.10
N MET A 135 20.52 -11.83 -9.39
CA MET A 135 20.07 -12.99 -8.61
C MET A 135 21.09 -14.14 -8.68
N LYS A 136 21.60 -14.46 -9.87
CA LYS A 136 22.61 -15.50 -10.07
C LYS A 136 23.90 -15.19 -9.31
N LYS A 137 24.39 -13.95 -9.38
CA LYS A 137 25.57 -13.50 -8.63
C LYS A 137 25.34 -13.60 -7.11
N MET A 138 24.21 -13.11 -6.62
CA MET A 138 23.87 -13.13 -5.20
C MET A 138 23.82 -14.57 -4.66
N VAL A 139 23.16 -15.49 -5.36
CA VAL A 139 23.11 -16.91 -5.01
C VAL A 139 24.52 -17.54 -5.03
N SER A 140 25.34 -17.22 -6.03
CA SER A 140 26.70 -17.71 -6.12
C SER A 140 27.57 -17.25 -4.94
N ASP A 141 27.48 -15.98 -4.57
CA ASP A 141 28.26 -15.42 -3.45
C ASP A 141 27.82 -16.02 -2.10
N VAL A 142 26.50 -16.24 -1.92
CA VAL A 142 25.98 -16.92 -0.71
C VAL A 142 26.59 -18.32 -0.60
N ARG A 143 26.52 -19.10 -1.68
CA ARG A 143 27.06 -20.48 -1.71
C ARG A 143 28.57 -20.54 -1.54
N ALA A 144 29.30 -19.57 -2.09
CA ALA A 144 30.76 -19.48 -1.93
C ALA A 144 31.18 -19.29 -0.46
N LYS A 145 30.27 -18.84 0.40
CA LYS A 145 30.48 -18.73 1.86
C LYS A 145 30.00 -19.96 2.64
N GLY A 146 29.47 -20.99 1.96
CA GLY A 146 28.84 -22.13 2.61
C GLY A 146 27.50 -21.78 3.28
N ALA A 147 26.90 -20.64 2.92
CA ALA A 147 25.61 -20.19 3.37
C ALA A 147 24.47 -20.69 2.44
N ASN A 148 23.24 -20.58 2.89
CA ASN A 148 22.05 -21.17 2.26
C ASN A 148 21.17 -20.06 1.66
N PRO A 149 21.08 -19.91 0.33
CA PRO A 149 20.17 -18.97 -0.29
C PRO A 149 18.74 -19.53 -0.31
N ILE A 150 17.75 -18.64 -0.12
CA ILE A 150 16.31 -18.91 -0.27
C ILE A 150 15.73 -17.77 -1.11
N ILE A 151 15.13 -18.08 -2.25
CA ILE A 151 14.43 -17.10 -3.08
C ILE A 151 12.98 -17.03 -2.62
N MET A 152 12.46 -15.82 -2.50
CA MET A 152 11.08 -15.55 -2.13
C MET A 152 10.47 -14.58 -3.15
N SER A 153 9.27 -14.88 -3.66
CA SER A 153 8.56 -13.98 -4.56
C SER A 153 8.13 -12.69 -3.82
N PRO A 154 7.95 -11.55 -4.52
CA PRO A 154 7.43 -10.34 -3.92
C PRO A 154 6.01 -10.56 -3.40
N ILE A 155 5.62 -9.83 -2.35
CA ILE A 155 4.24 -9.82 -1.87
C ILE A 155 3.32 -9.16 -2.90
N ARG A 156 2.01 -9.45 -2.87
CA ARG A 156 1.02 -8.70 -3.66
C ARG A 156 0.75 -7.34 -3.02
N ARG A 157 0.33 -6.37 -3.83
CA ARG A 157 -0.23 -5.10 -3.36
C ARG A 157 -1.75 -5.23 -3.20
N LEU A 158 -2.35 -4.25 -2.52
CA LEU A 158 -3.81 -4.16 -2.37
C LEU A 158 -4.44 -3.76 -3.70
N TYR A 159 -4.70 -4.74 -4.53
CA TYR A 159 -5.42 -4.55 -5.77
C TYR A 159 -6.21 -5.81 -6.12
N TYR A 160 -7.54 -5.73 -6.01
CA TYR A 160 -8.46 -6.80 -6.32
C TYR A 160 -9.04 -6.60 -7.71
N ASP A 161 -8.83 -7.58 -8.60
CA ASP A 161 -9.55 -7.64 -9.88
C ASP A 161 -10.99 -8.11 -9.66
N SER A 162 -11.20 -8.94 -8.64
CA SER A 162 -12.50 -9.41 -8.15
C SER A 162 -12.35 -9.88 -6.70
N PRO A 163 -13.44 -10.15 -5.97
CA PRO A 163 -13.35 -10.69 -4.60
C PRO A 163 -12.51 -11.96 -4.44
N THR A 164 -12.31 -12.71 -5.53
CA THR A 164 -11.55 -13.97 -5.55
C THR A 164 -10.28 -13.90 -6.37
N GLN A 165 -9.85 -12.71 -6.80
CA GLN A 165 -8.68 -12.55 -7.64
C GLN A 165 -7.89 -11.30 -7.28
N ILE A 166 -6.62 -11.49 -6.97
CA ILE A 166 -5.67 -10.40 -6.70
C ILE A 166 -4.83 -10.12 -7.93
N HIS A 167 -4.78 -8.86 -8.34
CA HIS A 167 -4.04 -8.41 -9.49
C HIS A 167 -2.53 -8.72 -9.37
N ASN A 168 -1.92 -9.16 -10.48
CA ASN A 168 -0.47 -9.31 -10.56
C ASN A 168 0.19 -7.97 -10.97
N SER A 169 0.43 -7.10 -9.99
CA SER A 169 0.99 -5.76 -10.21
C SER A 169 2.48 -5.73 -10.57
N TYR A 170 3.16 -6.87 -10.52
CA TYR A 170 4.63 -6.93 -10.68
C TYR A 170 5.07 -7.71 -11.91
N ARG A 171 4.23 -7.70 -12.96
CA ARG A 171 4.53 -8.29 -14.28
C ARG A 171 5.06 -9.72 -14.19
N GLY A 172 6.14 -10.03 -14.94
CA GLY A 172 6.82 -11.32 -14.94
C GLY A 172 7.68 -11.63 -13.71
N TYR A 173 7.94 -10.66 -12.81
CA TYR A 173 8.92 -10.85 -11.73
C TYR A 173 8.57 -11.94 -10.72
N PRO A 174 7.30 -12.17 -10.29
CA PRO A 174 6.99 -13.32 -9.45
C PRO A 174 7.33 -14.65 -10.10
N ALA A 175 6.97 -14.84 -11.37
CA ALA A 175 7.29 -16.04 -12.15
C ALA A 175 8.81 -16.17 -12.42
N LEU A 176 9.50 -15.05 -12.65
CA LEU A 176 10.95 -15.03 -12.85
C LEU A 176 11.70 -15.47 -11.57
N ASN A 177 11.25 -15.06 -10.39
CA ASN A 177 11.81 -15.55 -9.12
C ASN A 177 11.70 -17.09 -9.03
N GLN A 178 10.53 -17.66 -9.33
CA GLN A 178 10.30 -19.10 -9.33
C GLN A 178 11.18 -19.82 -10.37
N LYS A 179 11.25 -19.27 -11.59
CA LYS A 179 12.09 -19.80 -12.67
C LYS A 179 13.56 -19.82 -12.26
N LEU A 180 14.07 -18.73 -11.72
CA LEU A 180 15.47 -18.63 -11.27
C LEU A 180 15.74 -19.57 -10.07
N ALA A 181 14.82 -19.72 -9.14
CA ALA A 181 14.95 -20.68 -8.06
C ALA A 181 15.12 -22.11 -8.58
N THR A 182 14.31 -22.49 -9.58
CA THR A 182 14.39 -23.79 -10.25
C THR A 182 15.73 -23.96 -11.01
N GLU A 183 16.10 -22.99 -11.84
CA GLU A 183 17.34 -23.01 -12.62
C GLU A 183 18.60 -23.09 -11.74
N LEU A 184 18.58 -22.41 -10.61
CA LEU A 184 19.69 -22.34 -9.67
C LEU A 184 19.64 -23.46 -8.62
N ASN A 185 18.62 -24.31 -8.64
CA ASN A 185 18.35 -25.31 -7.60
C ASN A 185 18.40 -24.69 -6.19
N VAL A 186 17.64 -23.60 -5.98
CA VAL A 186 17.49 -22.86 -4.71
C VAL A 186 16.07 -23.07 -4.19
N PRO A 187 15.87 -23.28 -2.88
CA PRO A 187 14.54 -23.33 -2.30
C PRO A 187 13.74 -22.05 -2.60
N PHE A 188 12.43 -22.23 -2.87
CA PHE A 188 11.53 -21.13 -3.23
C PHE A 188 10.33 -21.05 -2.29
N ILE A 189 10.05 -19.83 -1.78
CA ILE A 189 8.84 -19.52 -1.02
C ILE A 189 7.98 -18.56 -1.86
N ASP A 190 6.78 -19.02 -2.24
CA ASP A 190 5.85 -18.22 -3.04
C ASP A 190 4.99 -17.30 -2.18
N MET A 191 5.57 -16.19 -1.74
CA MET A 191 4.83 -15.17 -0.98
C MET A 191 3.78 -14.46 -1.83
N SER A 192 3.98 -14.39 -3.15
CA SER A 192 2.99 -13.77 -4.05
C SER A 192 1.67 -14.53 -4.01
N GLU A 193 1.72 -15.86 -4.10
CA GLU A 193 0.55 -16.73 -4.01
C GLU A 193 -0.03 -16.77 -2.60
N MET A 194 0.81 -16.94 -1.57
CA MET A 194 0.35 -17.01 -0.18
C MET A 194 -0.35 -15.72 0.26
N VAL A 195 0.19 -14.56 -0.09
CA VAL A 195 -0.41 -13.26 0.22
C VAL A 195 -1.71 -13.05 -0.55
N ALA A 196 -1.77 -13.43 -1.84
CA ALA A 196 -3.01 -13.37 -2.60
C ALA A 196 -4.12 -14.20 -1.93
N ASN A 197 -3.84 -15.45 -1.57
CA ASN A 197 -4.79 -16.33 -0.90
C ASN A 197 -5.23 -15.79 0.46
N TYR A 198 -4.30 -15.23 1.24
CA TYR A 198 -4.63 -14.58 2.50
C TYR A 198 -5.53 -13.35 2.30
N MET A 199 -5.19 -12.47 1.36
CA MET A 199 -6.02 -11.30 1.04
C MET A 199 -7.43 -11.71 0.60
N ILE A 200 -7.55 -12.69 -0.30
CA ILE A 200 -8.85 -13.21 -0.73
C ILE A 200 -9.65 -13.72 0.47
N SER A 201 -9.00 -14.47 1.37
CA SER A 201 -9.66 -15.07 2.54
C SER A 201 -10.22 -14.05 3.54
N VAL A 202 -9.59 -12.88 3.65
CA VAL A 202 -10.00 -11.83 4.60
C VAL A 202 -10.86 -10.74 3.94
N GLY A 203 -10.84 -10.64 2.61
CA GLY A 203 -11.56 -9.63 1.82
C GLY A 203 -10.85 -8.27 1.78
N GLU A 204 -11.20 -7.49 0.75
CA GLU A 204 -10.55 -6.22 0.41
C GLU A 204 -10.56 -5.21 1.57
N ARG A 205 -11.72 -5.06 2.22
CA ARG A 205 -11.85 -4.14 3.34
C ARG A 205 -10.94 -4.48 4.50
N TYR A 206 -10.89 -5.76 4.89
CA TYR A 206 -9.98 -6.19 5.95
C TYR A 206 -8.53 -5.97 5.51
N ALA A 207 -8.19 -6.33 4.29
CA ALA A 207 -6.85 -6.14 3.76
C ALA A 207 -6.41 -4.66 3.81
N ALA A 208 -7.26 -3.72 3.40
CA ALA A 208 -7.00 -2.30 3.49
C ALA A 208 -6.79 -1.85 4.95
N GLN A 209 -7.75 -2.14 5.83
CA GLN A 209 -7.80 -1.58 7.18
C GLN A 209 -6.87 -2.26 8.19
N PHE A 210 -6.42 -3.50 7.94
CA PHE A 210 -5.64 -4.29 8.88
C PHE A 210 -4.29 -4.76 8.35
N ILE A 211 -4.09 -4.80 7.03
CA ILE A 211 -2.87 -5.34 6.41
C ILE A 211 -2.04 -4.21 5.78
N PHE A 212 -2.63 -3.49 4.84
CA PHE A 212 -1.95 -2.41 4.13
C PHE A 212 -2.02 -1.09 4.89
N ASN A 213 -1.17 -0.14 4.54
CA ASN A 213 -1.03 1.10 5.31
C ASN A 213 -2.13 2.12 4.99
N TYR A 214 -3.36 1.72 5.26
CA TYR A 214 -4.53 2.61 5.31
C TYR A 214 -4.74 3.05 6.76
N ALA A 215 -4.04 4.08 7.16
CA ALA A 215 -4.01 4.58 8.53
C ALA A 215 -4.36 6.07 8.53
N THR A 216 -5.22 6.50 9.45
CA THR A 216 -5.67 7.88 9.50
C THR A 216 -4.92 8.70 10.54
N LYS A 217 -4.82 10.00 10.29
CA LYS A 217 -4.31 10.99 11.24
C LYS A 217 -5.11 11.00 12.56
N ALA A 218 -6.40 10.65 12.50
CA ALA A 218 -7.24 10.51 13.70
C ALA A 218 -6.84 9.29 14.54
N GLU A 219 -6.37 8.22 13.90
CA GLU A 219 -5.88 7.02 14.59
C GLU A 219 -4.47 7.21 15.16
N TYR A 220 -3.61 7.95 14.45
CA TYR A 220 -2.18 8.06 14.77
C TYR A 220 -1.69 9.51 14.70
N SER A 221 -1.26 10.05 15.83
CA SER A 221 -0.85 11.46 15.95
C SER A 221 0.48 11.83 15.25
N ASN A 222 1.26 10.83 14.86
CA ASN A 222 2.51 11.04 14.11
C ASN A 222 2.31 11.20 12.62
N LEU A 223 1.12 10.90 12.09
CA LEU A 223 0.83 11.04 10.66
C LEU A 223 0.51 12.49 10.30
N GLY A 224 1.15 13.00 9.26
CA GLY A 224 0.86 14.34 8.71
C GLY A 224 -0.46 14.38 7.93
N SER A 225 -0.83 13.27 7.28
CA SER A 225 -2.06 13.07 6.49
C SER A 225 -2.54 11.63 6.62
N ASP A 226 -3.78 11.40 6.22
CA ASP A 226 -4.31 10.04 6.08
C ASP A 226 -3.53 9.27 5.00
N GLN A 227 -3.34 7.99 5.22
CA GLN A 227 -2.56 7.11 4.35
C GLN A 227 -3.49 6.18 3.58
N THR A 228 -3.23 6.02 2.29
CA THR A 228 -3.94 5.09 1.39
C THR A 228 -2.95 4.25 0.60
N ASP A 229 -1.92 3.77 1.27
CA ASP A 229 -0.78 3.10 0.67
C ASP A 229 -1.10 1.62 0.40
N GLN A 230 -1.25 1.28 -0.87
CA GLN A 230 -1.60 -0.06 -1.35
C GLN A 230 -0.42 -1.04 -1.41
N VAL A 231 0.79 -0.58 -1.16
CA VAL A 231 2.02 -1.39 -1.30
C VAL A 231 2.62 -1.75 0.05
N HIS A 232 2.71 -0.76 0.94
CA HIS A 232 3.36 -0.95 2.24
C HIS A 232 2.37 -1.44 3.29
N LEU A 233 2.91 -2.17 4.25
CA LEU A 233 2.13 -2.82 5.30
C LEU A 233 2.03 -1.93 6.54
N GLN A 234 0.96 -2.07 7.29
CA GLN A 234 0.93 -1.70 8.69
C GLN A 234 1.36 -2.88 9.57
N MET A 235 1.59 -2.65 10.86
CA MET A 235 2.09 -3.65 11.81
C MET A 235 1.33 -4.99 11.74
N ASN A 236 0.00 -4.98 11.70
CA ASN A 236 -0.79 -6.21 11.63
C ASN A 236 -0.49 -7.02 10.36
N GLY A 237 -0.36 -6.33 9.23
CA GLY A 237 -0.01 -6.96 7.96
C GLY A 237 1.42 -7.51 7.97
N ALA A 238 2.38 -6.74 8.48
CA ALA A 238 3.76 -7.18 8.62
C ALA A 238 3.88 -8.42 9.51
N ASN A 239 3.16 -8.44 10.65
CA ASN A 239 3.11 -9.59 11.54
C ASN A 239 2.41 -10.81 10.91
N ALA A 240 1.32 -10.59 10.16
CA ALA A 240 0.64 -11.67 9.44
C ALA A 240 1.55 -12.28 8.35
N PHE A 241 2.26 -11.45 7.58
CA PHE A 241 3.17 -11.94 6.55
C PHE A 241 4.40 -12.63 7.14
N GLY A 242 4.96 -12.10 8.24
CA GLY A 242 6.01 -12.79 8.99
C GLY A 242 5.56 -14.18 9.45
N ARG A 243 4.32 -14.31 9.93
CA ARG A 243 3.72 -15.59 10.31
C ARG A 243 3.59 -16.54 9.11
N ILE A 244 3.08 -16.07 7.99
CA ILE A 244 2.98 -16.85 6.74
C ILE A 244 4.36 -17.36 6.30
N ILE A 245 5.39 -16.49 6.31
CA ILE A 245 6.76 -16.91 5.97
C ILE A 245 7.23 -18.04 6.89
N THR A 246 7.02 -17.94 8.20
CA THR A 246 7.43 -18.98 9.15
C THR A 246 6.64 -20.27 8.99
N GLU A 247 5.36 -20.20 8.63
CA GLU A 247 4.54 -21.37 8.28
C GLU A 247 5.11 -22.10 7.06
N GLN A 248 5.45 -21.33 6.00
CA GLN A 248 6.08 -21.90 4.80
C GLN A 248 7.44 -22.51 5.12
N MET A 249 8.24 -21.89 5.98
CA MET A 249 9.53 -22.45 6.40
C MET A 249 9.36 -23.79 7.13
N ARG A 250 8.43 -23.87 8.09
CA ARG A 250 8.17 -25.14 8.83
C ARG A 250 7.66 -26.27 7.94
N ALA A 251 6.79 -25.94 6.99
CA ALA A 251 6.14 -26.90 6.11
C ALA A 251 6.93 -27.20 4.83
N HIS A 252 8.06 -26.54 4.61
CA HIS A 252 8.80 -26.61 3.35
C HIS A 252 9.31 -28.04 3.06
N LYS A 253 9.28 -28.41 1.77
CA LYS A 253 9.76 -29.74 1.32
C LYS A 253 11.29 -29.84 1.35
N ASP A 254 11.97 -28.73 1.06
CA ASP A 254 13.43 -28.66 1.11
C ASP A 254 13.91 -28.71 2.57
N PRO A 255 14.81 -29.66 2.92
CA PRO A 255 15.28 -29.85 4.29
C PRO A 255 16.08 -28.66 4.83
N ILE A 256 16.73 -27.89 3.96
CA ILE A 256 17.49 -26.68 4.35
C ILE A 256 16.53 -25.64 4.93
N VAL A 257 15.43 -25.35 4.22
CA VAL A 257 14.42 -24.38 4.68
C VAL A 257 13.64 -24.94 5.87
N LYS A 258 13.22 -26.21 5.81
CA LYS A 258 12.48 -26.86 6.90
C LYS A 258 13.23 -26.79 8.24
N LYS A 259 14.56 -26.89 8.20
CA LYS A 259 15.41 -26.78 9.39
C LYS A 259 15.27 -25.45 10.13
N LEU A 260 14.86 -24.37 9.45
CA LEU A 260 14.57 -23.09 10.09
C LEU A 260 13.43 -23.22 11.13
N GLY A 261 12.54 -24.20 10.97
CA GLY A 261 11.51 -24.54 11.95
C GLY A 261 12.07 -24.94 13.31
N ASP A 262 13.24 -25.61 13.36
CA ASP A 262 13.91 -26.02 14.61
C ASP A 262 14.49 -24.84 15.40
N TYR A 263 14.67 -23.71 14.74
CA TYR A 263 15.21 -22.48 15.33
C TYR A 263 14.13 -21.51 15.80
N MET A 264 12.85 -21.79 15.54
CA MET A 264 11.77 -20.89 15.90
C MET A 264 11.54 -20.81 17.42
N ALA A 265 11.09 -19.65 17.88
CA ALA A 265 10.72 -19.39 19.25
C ALA A 265 9.37 -20.06 19.61
N PRO A 266 9.08 -20.31 20.89
CA PRO A 266 7.73 -20.67 21.34
C PRO A 266 6.72 -19.58 20.94
N MET A 267 5.54 -20.00 20.53
CA MET A 267 4.47 -19.10 20.06
C MET A 267 3.22 -19.29 20.91
N TYR A 268 2.47 -18.22 21.09
CA TYR A 268 1.32 -18.14 21.97
C TYR A 268 0.12 -17.56 21.23
N GLN A 269 -1.04 -18.16 21.46
CA GLN A 269 -2.30 -17.77 20.84
C GLN A 269 -2.82 -16.44 21.43
N VAL A 270 -3.34 -15.59 20.58
CA VAL A 270 -4.17 -14.45 20.94
C VAL A 270 -5.54 -14.65 20.29
N ASP A 271 -6.53 -14.93 21.13
CA ASP A 271 -7.93 -15.00 20.68
C ASP A 271 -8.58 -13.62 20.76
N VAL A 272 -9.38 -13.28 19.77
CA VAL A 272 -10.11 -12.02 19.71
C VAL A 272 -11.61 -12.31 19.62
N LYS A 273 -12.37 -11.71 20.50
CA LYS A 273 -13.83 -11.81 20.56
C LYS A 273 -14.49 -10.44 20.42
N VAL A 274 -15.71 -10.44 19.96
CA VAL A 274 -16.60 -9.26 19.91
C VAL A 274 -17.81 -9.53 20.77
N SER A 275 -18.18 -8.61 21.63
CA SER A 275 -19.35 -8.77 22.52
C SER A 275 -20.17 -7.47 22.59
N PRO A 276 -21.49 -7.51 22.28
CA PRO A 276 -22.22 -8.67 21.78
C PRO A 276 -21.76 -9.06 20.38
N GLU A 277 -22.00 -10.30 20.00
CA GLU A 277 -21.68 -10.80 18.66
C GLU A 277 -22.35 -9.92 17.59
N GLY A 278 -21.61 -9.67 16.50
CA GLY A 278 -22.07 -8.83 15.40
C GLY A 278 -22.10 -7.33 15.66
N ALA A 279 -21.56 -6.84 16.80
CA ALA A 279 -21.45 -5.41 17.08
C ALA A 279 -20.29 -4.73 16.34
N ALA A 280 -19.28 -5.48 15.94
CA ALA A 280 -18.20 -5.00 15.08
C ALA A 280 -18.51 -5.34 13.61
N GLU A 281 -18.09 -4.47 12.72
CA GLU A 281 -18.05 -4.72 11.29
C GLU A 281 -16.84 -5.56 10.92
N ALA A 282 -15.69 -5.26 11.54
CA ALA A 282 -14.47 -6.04 11.45
C ALA A 282 -13.68 -5.93 12.77
N THR A 283 -12.88 -6.95 13.04
CA THR A 283 -11.95 -6.98 14.17
C THR A 283 -10.72 -7.78 13.82
N SER A 284 -9.60 -7.54 14.53
CA SER A 284 -8.41 -8.38 14.41
C SER A 284 -8.78 -9.86 14.56
N LEU A 285 -8.17 -10.69 13.72
CA LEU A 285 -8.38 -12.14 13.73
C LEU A 285 -7.62 -12.81 14.87
N ASN A 286 -8.07 -14.00 15.25
CA ASN A 286 -7.28 -14.89 16.09
C ASN A 286 -5.95 -15.18 15.42
N ALA A 287 -4.87 -15.05 16.17
CA ALA A 287 -3.54 -15.25 15.63
C ALA A 287 -2.56 -15.66 16.73
N TYR A 288 -1.38 -16.12 16.36
CA TYR A 288 -0.33 -16.45 17.31
C TYR A 288 0.92 -15.60 17.09
N TYR A 289 1.63 -15.37 18.16
CA TYR A 289 2.81 -14.49 18.21
C TYR A 289 3.87 -15.06 19.16
N PRO A 290 5.16 -14.86 18.87
CA PRO A 290 6.22 -15.13 19.84
C PRO A 290 6.23 -14.09 20.97
N GLN A 291 6.81 -14.49 22.11
CA GLN A 291 7.00 -13.58 23.24
C GLN A 291 7.81 -12.34 22.85
N GLY A 292 7.42 -11.19 23.38
CA GLY A 292 8.10 -9.91 23.18
C GLY A 292 7.66 -9.13 21.95
N MET A 293 7.03 -9.79 20.95
CA MET A 293 6.50 -9.12 19.78
C MET A 293 5.41 -8.13 20.15
N THR A 294 5.38 -6.97 19.51
CA THR A 294 4.27 -6.03 19.66
C THR A 294 3.08 -6.51 18.84
N VAL A 295 1.93 -6.63 19.49
CA VAL A 295 0.65 -7.02 18.88
C VAL A 295 -0.27 -5.80 18.85
N MET A 296 -0.93 -5.59 17.73
CA MET A 296 -1.98 -4.59 17.57
C MET A 296 -3.33 -5.28 17.41
N LEU A 297 -4.27 -4.89 18.26
CA LEU A 297 -5.68 -5.23 18.11
C LEU A 297 -6.41 -3.99 17.57
N LYS A 298 -7.25 -4.19 16.59
CA LYS A 298 -8.10 -3.15 16.01
C LYS A 298 -9.52 -3.71 15.85
N THR A 299 -10.52 -2.88 16.11
CA THR A 299 -11.93 -3.19 15.84
C THR A 299 -12.59 -2.03 15.13
N ILE A 300 -13.51 -2.32 14.24
CA ILE A 300 -14.30 -1.34 13.50
C ILE A 300 -15.76 -1.53 13.93
N PRO A 301 -16.39 -0.55 14.60
CA PRO A 301 -17.77 -0.66 15.02
C PRO A 301 -18.74 -0.75 13.82
N LYS A 302 -19.80 -1.51 13.93
CA LYS A 302 -20.97 -1.30 13.06
C LYS A 302 -21.63 0.04 13.36
N SER A 303 -22.27 0.62 12.33
CA SER A 303 -23.03 1.86 12.48
C SER A 303 -23.99 1.78 13.67
N GLY A 304 -23.99 2.84 14.47
CA GLY A 304 -24.82 2.95 15.69
C GLY A 304 -24.37 2.09 16.88
N LYS A 305 -23.29 1.32 16.78
CA LYS A 305 -22.75 0.52 17.91
C LYS A 305 -21.71 1.30 18.68
N LYS A 306 -21.93 1.48 19.98
CA LYS A 306 -21.04 2.20 20.89
C LYS A 306 -20.00 1.24 21.46
N PHE A 307 -18.73 1.50 21.15
CA PHE A 307 -17.59 0.74 21.70
C PHE A 307 -17.30 1.18 23.14
N LEU A 308 -17.15 0.23 24.06
CA LEU A 308 -16.89 0.47 25.48
C LEU A 308 -15.40 0.29 25.83
N GLY A 309 -14.67 -0.48 25.04
CA GLY A 309 -13.23 -0.72 25.22
C GLY A 309 -12.82 -2.15 24.95
N TRP A 310 -11.50 -2.34 24.97
CA TRP A 310 -10.90 -3.66 24.97
C TRP A 310 -10.82 -4.21 26.40
N TYR A 311 -11.04 -5.50 26.56
CA TYR A 311 -10.95 -6.23 27.83
C TYR A 311 -10.06 -7.44 27.69
N ASP A 312 -9.23 -7.73 28.69
CA ASP A 312 -8.35 -8.89 28.73
C ASP A 312 -9.09 -10.20 29.03
N GLY A 313 -8.38 -11.32 29.02
CA GLY A 313 -8.92 -12.65 29.32
C GLY A 313 -9.39 -12.84 30.76
N ASN A 314 -9.07 -11.93 31.68
CA ASN A 314 -9.58 -11.93 33.05
C ASN A 314 -10.88 -11.12 33.19
N GLY A 315 -11.27 -10.39 32.14
CA GLY A 315 -12.43 -9.50 32.14
C GLY A 315 -12.12 -8.09 32.62
N ASN A 316 -10.85 -7.71 32.74
CA ASN A 316 -10.46 -6.36 33.09
C ASN A 316 -10.37 -5.49 31.84
N LYS A 317 -10.85 -4.25 31.94
CA LYS A 317 -10.66 -3.28 30.88
C LYS A 317 -9.18 -2.96 30.74
N VAL A 318 -8.64 -3.10 29.52
CA VAL A 318 -7.23 -2.78 29.28
C VAL A 318 -7.02 -1.26 29.29
N GLY A 319 -5.83 -0.85 29.67
CA GLY A 319 -5.43 0.55 29.69
C GLY A 319 -5.18 1.13 28.30
N ALA A 320 -4.58 2.32 28.26
CA ALA A 320 -4.16 2.97 27.04
C ALA A 320 -3.23 2.06 26.20
N PRO A 321 -3.20 2.23 24.87
CA PRO A 321 -2.22 1.54 24.02
C PRO A 321 -0.79 1.75 24.52
N SER A 322 0.05 0.74 24.36
CA SER A 322 1.47 0.81 24.77
C SER A 322 2.28 1.84 23.97
N ARG A 323 1.75 2.29 22.81
CA ARG A 323 2.34 3.33 21.98
C ARG A 323 1.58 4.65 22.13
N SER A 324 2.30 5.71 22.52
CA SER A 324 1.71 7.03 22.82
C SER A 324 1.15 7.77 21.59
N ASN A 325 1.58 7.40 20.38
CA ASN A 325 1.09 7.97 19.14
C ASN A 325 -0.24 7.37 18.65
N VAL A 326 -0.71 6.27 19.23
CA VAL A 326 -2.03 5.69 18.96
C VAL A 326 -3.09 6.49 19.71
N LYS A 327 -4.04 7.09 18.98
CA LYS A 327 -5.12 7.94 19.53
C LYS A 327 -6.50 7.30 19.44
N SER A 328 -6.69 6.36 18.54
CA SER A 328 -7.97 5.69 18.36
C SER A 328 -8.30 4.80 19.56
N PRO A 329 -9.49 4.92 20.16
CA PRO A 329 -9.94 4.01 21.21
C PRO A 329 -10.19 2.59 20.70
N TYR A 330 -10.35 2.43 19.38
CA TYR A 330 -10.58 1.15 18.72
C TYR A 330 -9.31 0.32 18.54
N ILE A 331 -8.14 0.90 18.81
CA ILE A 331 -6.83 0.26 18.65
C ILE A 331 -6.22 0.04 20.04
N HIS A 332 -5.78 -1.18 20.31
CA HIS A 332 -4.98 -1.52 21.49
C HIS A 332 -3.69 -2.18 21.06
N THR A 333 -2.58 -1.79 21.67
CA THR A 333 -1.26 -2.40 21.44
C THR A 333 -0.66 -2.89 22.73
N PHE A 334 -0.07 -4.08 22.68
CA PHE A 334 0.60 -4.68 23.84
C PHE A 334 1.79 -5.53 23.39
N LYS A 335 2.69 -5.86 24.31
CA LYS A 335 3.75 -6.83 24.06
C LYS A 335 3.28 -8.23 24.43
N MET A 336 3.47 -9.19 23.52
CA MET A 336 3.10 -10.59 23.75
C MET A 336 3.89 -11.15 24.93
N GLY A 337 3.18 -11.71 25.89
CA GLY A 337 3.75 -12.45 27.02
C GLY A 337 4.15 -13.88 26.65
N SER A 338 4.51 -14.66 27.67
CA SER A 338 4.80 -16.10 27.55
C SER A 338 3.58 -16.99 27.84
N THR A 339 2.38 -16.47 27.58
CA THR A 339 1.11 -17.18 27.78
C THR A 339 0.12 -16.84 26.66
N SER A 340 -0.58 -17.86 26.16
CA SER A 340 -1.73 -17.68 25.30
C SER A 340 -2.83 -16.92 26.03
N THR A 341 -3.52 -16.01 25.34
CA THR A 341 -4.45 -15.07 25.96
C THR A 341 -5.64 -14.77 25.05
N GLN A 342 -6.61 -14.02 25.59
CA GLN A 342 -7.78 -13.56 24.85
C GLN A 342 -8.05 -12.09 25.12
N PHE A 343 -8.58 -11.39 24.12
CA PHE A 343 -9.12 -10.05 24.26
C PHE A 343 -10.55 -9.98 23.71
N THR A 344 -11.38 -9.17 24.36
CA THR A 344 -12.76 -8.91 23.93
C THR A 344 -12.92 -7.43 23.57
N ALA A 345 -13.34 -7.15 22.34
CA ALA A 345 -13.87 -5.86 21.94
C ALA A 345 -15.31 -5.76 22.47
N VAL A 346 -15.54 -4.98 23.55
CA VAL A 346 -16.84 -4.86 24.20
C VAL A 346 -17.57 -3.63 23.69
N TYR A 347 -18.80 -3.83 23.28
CA TYR A 347 -19.74 -2.81 22.86
C TYR A 347 -20.93 -2.72 23.83
N GLU A 348 -21.73 -1.65 23.71
CA GLU A 348 -22.92 -1.46 24.54
C GLU A 348 -23.86 -2.68 24.45
N GLY A 349 -24.31 -3.16 25.61
CA GLY A 349 -25.09 -4.40 25.75
C GLY A 349 -24.26 -5.69 25.80
N GLY A 350 -22.93 -5.61 25.64
CA GLY A 350 -22.02 -6.75 25.75
C GLY A 350 -21.24 -6.77 27.07
N SER A 351 -20.47 -7.83 27.26
CA SER A 351 -19.56 -8.03 28.40
C SER A 351 -18.29 -8.71 27.96
N ALA A 352 -17.22 -8.59 28.76
CA ALA A 352 -15.98 -9.29 28.53
C ALA A 352 -16.18 -10.82 28.58
N VAL A 353 -15.52 -11.52 27.67
CA VAL A 353 -15.50 -13.00 27.63
C VAL A 353 -14.22 -13.48 28.33
N LYS A 354 -14.36 -14.30 29.35
CA LYS A 354 -13.22 -14.85 30.08
C LYS A 354 -12.48 -15.89 29.24
N TYR A 355 -11.16 -15.85 29.29
CA TYR A 355 -10.31 -16.86 28.68
C TYR A 355 -10.38 -18.18 29.45
N THR A 356 -10.58 -19.27 28.75
CA THR A 356 -10.71 -20.62 29.33
C THR A 356 -9.61 -21.57 28.87
N GLY A 357 -8.64 -21.10 28.07
CA GLY A 357 -7.51 -21.90 27.62
C GLY A 357 -6.49 -22.16 28.73
N ASP A 358 -5.54 -23.06 28.46
CA ASP A 358 -4.49 -23.44 29.43
C ASP A 358 -3.29 -22.46 29.48
N GLY A 359 -3.28 -21.47 28.59
CA GLY A 359 -2.24 -20.44 28.51
C GLY A 359 -0.91 -20.91 27.92
N LYS A 360 -0.76 -22.17 27.56
CA LYS A 360 0.52 -22.74 27.10
C LYS A 360 0.92 -22.27 25.72
N ALA A 361 2.20 -22.44 25.39
CA ALA A 361 2.69 -22.32 24.03
C ALA A 361 2.02 -23.35 23.12
N LEU A 362 1.83 -22.97 21.86
CA LEU A 362 1.24 -23.84 20.85
C LEU A 362 2.16 -25.01 20.54
N THR A 363 1.58 -26.20 20.47
CA THR A 363 2.22 -27.43 19.96
C THR A 363 1.82 -27.74 18.52
N ALA A 364 0.68 -27.21 18.09
CA ALA A 364 0.20 -27.24 16.70
C ALA A 364 -0.18 -25.82 16.29
N PHE A 365 0.18 -25.44 15.07
CA PHE A 365 0.01 -24.07 14.59
C PHE A 365 -1.20 -23.98 13.68
N PRO A 366 -2.18 -23.10 13.98
CA PRO A 366 -3.25 -22.74 13.05
C PRO A 366 -2.64 -22.19 11.74
N THR A 367 -3.24 -22.52 10.62
CA THR A 367 -2.82 -21.97 9.33
C THR A 367 -3.36 -20.57 9.18
N THR A 368 -2.49 -19.59 8.88
CA THR A 368 -2.88 -18.20 8.63
C THR A 368 -3.63 -18.09 7.30
N THR A 369 -3.18 -18.84 6.29
CA THR A 369 -3.82 -18.88 4.97
C THR A 369 -4.65 -20.16 4.87
N PRO A 370 -5.95 -20.10 4.52
CA PRO A 370 -6.77 -21.29 4.36
C PRO A 370 -6.22 -22.19 3.24
N LYS A 371 -6.39 -23.50 3.41
CA LYS A 371 -5.93 -24.49 2.42
C LYS A 371 -6.79 -24.50 1.16
N SER A 372 -8.08 -24.19 1.30
CA SER A 372 -9.04 -24.03 0.21
C SER A 372 -9.81 -22.72 0.38
N LEU A 373 -10.11 -22.06 -0.73
CA LEU A 373 -10.97 -20.88 -0.74
C LEU A 373 -12.46 -21.24 -0.64
N ASP A 374 -12.81 -22.52 -0.81
CA ASP A 374 -14.19 -23.01 -0.67
C ASP A 374 -14.70 -22.90 0.78
N ASP A 375 -13.77 -22.88 1.76
CA ASP A 375 -14.08 -22.72 3.18
C ASP A 375 -14.18 -21.25 3.63
N VAL A 376 -14.10 -20.30 2.70
CA VAL A 376 -14.05 -18.86 2.98
C VAL A 376 -15.38 -18.20 2.66
N THR A 377 -15.98 -17.57 3.67
CA THR A 377 -17.13 -16.66 3.45
C THR A 377 -16.61 -15.28 3.12
N PHE A 378 -16.76 -14.87 1.87
CA PHE A 378 -16.39 -13.52 1.45
C PHE A 378 -17.41 -12.51 2.00
N VAL A 379 -16.91 -11.54 2.75
CA VAL A 379 -17.73 -10.40 3.21
C VAL A 379 -17.53 -9.28 2.19
N PRO A 380 -18.56 -8.88 1.45
CA PRO A 380 -18.48 -7.74 0.55
C PRO A 380 -18.02 -6.49 1.29
N PHE A 381 -17.20 -5.68 0.65
CA PHE A 381 -16.81 -4.37 1.19
C PHE A 381 -18.05 -3.48 1.27
N THR A 382 -18.35 -3.00 2.46
CA THR A 382 -19.36 -1.97 2.69
C THR A 382 -18.67 -0.79 3.36
N PRO A 383 -18.68 0.42 2.76
CA PRO A 383 -18.07 1.59 3.39
C PRO A 383 -18.70 1.88 4.76
N MET A 384 -17.92 2.31 5.73
CA MET A 384 -18.44 2.81 7.00
C MET A 384 -19.16 4.15 6.77
N GLU A 385 -20.39 4.29 7.25
CA GLU A 385 -21.00 5.62 7.35
C GLU A 385 -20.14 6.51 8.25
N GLY A 386 -19.62 7.60 7.69
CA GLY A 386 -18.77 8.57 8.41
C GLY A 386 -17.26 8.41 8.23
N SER A 387 -16.72 7.30 7.71
CA SER A 387 -15.46 7.35 6.99
C SER A 387 -15.77 7.84 5.57
N GLN A 388 -15.17 8.92 5.12
CA GLN A 388 -15.05 9.16 3.67
C GLN A 388 -14.06 8.12 3.11
N GLU A 389 -14.39 6.84 3.24
CA GLU A 389 -13.96 5.88 2.26
C GLU A 389 -14.82 6.19 1.04
N THR A 390 -14.27 6.99 0.17
CA THR A 390 -14.67 6.97 -1.21
C THR A 390 -14.56 5.52 -1.64
N THR A 391 -15.69 4.77 -1.61
CA THR A 391 -15.86 3.74 -2.61
C THR A 391 -15.39 4.38 -3.88
N THR A 392 -14.40 3.79 -4.52
CA THR A 392 -13.97 4.18 -5.86
C THR A 392 -15.09 3.83 -6.83
N GLN A 393 -16.27 4.42 -6.60
CA GLN A 393 -17.35 4.35 -7.55
C GLN A 393 -16.88 5.11 -8.77
N ILE A 394 -16.61 4.35 -9.83
CA ILE A 394 -16.25 4.91 -11.11
C ILE A 394 -17.42 5.81 -11.54
N ASP A 395 -17.23 7.12 -11.40
CA ASP A 395 -18.17 8.10 -11.91
C ASP A 395 -17.95 8.26 -13.42
N LYS A 396 -18.79 7.60 -14.19
CA LYS A 396 -18.73 7.65 -15.65
C LYS A 396 -19.27 8.95 -16.26
N ASP A 397 -19.75 9.90 -15.43
CA ASP A 397 -20.16 11.24 -15.89
C ASP A 397 -18.96 12.14 -16.11
N ILE A 398 -18.22 11.86 -17.19
CA ILE A 398 -17.02 12.59 -17.56
C ILE A 398 -17.38 13.97 -18.08
N LYS A 399 -16.91 15.00 -17.40
CA LYS A 399 -17.30 16.40 -17.68
C LYS A 399 -16.66 16.98 -18.93
N LYS A 400 -15.46 16.54 -19.26
CA LYS A 400 -14.71 17.00 -20.44
C LYS A 400 -13.69 15.97 -20.85
N PHE A 401 -13.60 15.70 -22.16
CA PHE A 401 -12.50 14.94 -22.76
C PHE A 401 -11.46 15.87 -23.37
N PHE A 402 -10.20 15.48 -23.29
CA PHE A 402 -9.04 16.14 -23.87
C PHE A 402 -8.46 15.25 -24.98
N ASP A 403 -8.05 15.85 -26.07
CA ASP A 403 -7.39 15.19 -27.20
C ASP A 403 -6.03 14.61 -26.76
N ALA A 404 -5.87 13.30 -26.84
CA ALA A 404 -4.64 12.61 -26.48
C ALA A 404 -3.58 12.67 -27.61
N SER A 405 -3.94 13.09 -28.83
CA SER A 405 -2.98 13.19 -29.94
C SER A 405 -1.91 14.28 -29.75
N LYS A 406 -2.05 15.15 -28.73
CA LYS A 406 -1.17 16.29 -28.47
C LYS A 406 -0.60 16.27 -27.07
N PRO A 407 0.33 15.36 -26.76
CA PRO A 407 1.02 15.37 -25.46
C PRO A 407 1.91 16.62 -25.32
N ASP A 408 2.18 17.04 -24.08
CA ASP A 408 3.16 18.10 -23.78
C ASP A 408 4.59 17.58 -23.86
N ASP A 409 4.78 16.29 -23.61
CA ASP A 409 6.03 15.56 -23.75
C ASP A 409 5.74 14.09 -24.02
N ALA A 410 6.58 13.44 -24.79
CA ALA A 410 6.44 12.02 -25.11
C ALA A 410 7.81 11.37 -25.26
N GLY A 411 7.87 10.09 -24.87
CA GLY A 411 9.01 9.23 -25.14
C GLY A 411 8.88 8.53 -26.51
N ILE A 412 9.05 7.21 -26.51
CA ILE A 412 8.83 6.42 -27.71
C ILE A 412 7.31 6.36 -27.98
N GLY A 413 6.89 6.82 -29.14
CA GLY A 413 5.48 6.93 -29.53
C GLY A 413 5.26 8.16 -30.40
N TRP A 414 4.14 8.23 -31.10
CA TRP A 414 3.84 9.33 -32.02
C TRP A 414 2.34 9.46 -32.32
N THR A 415 1.94 10.66 -32.72
CA THR A 415 0.60 10.93 -33.17
C THR A 415 0.35 10.29 -34.55
N GLN A 416 -0.78 9.60 -34.66
CA GLN A 416 -1.24 8.95 -35.88
C GLN A 416 -2.70 9.28 -36.22
N ASN A 417 -3.11 9.03 -37.45
CA ASN A 417 -4.49 9.16 -37.96
C ASN A 417 -4.83 8.09 -39.00
N GLU A 418 -4.10 6.99 -39.02
CA GLU A 418 -4.25 5.92 -39.99
C GLU A 418 -5.56 5.12 -39.80
N TRP A 419 -5.97 4.94 -38.54
CA TRP A 419 -7.21 4.24 -38.21
C TRP A 419 -8.37 5.22 -38.06
N THR A 420 -9.58 4.78 -38.32
CA THR A 420 -10.79 5.61 -38.24
C THR A 420 -11.46 5.53 -36.85
N GLY A 421 -12.45 6.39 -36.59
CA GLY A 421 -13.29 6.34 -35.40
C GLY A 421 -12.70 7.05 -34.17
N PHE A 422 -11.52 7.65 -34.24
CA PHE A 422 -10.99 8.53 -33.20
C PHE A 422 -11.75 9.86 -33.14
N THR A 423 -11.60 10.58 -32.03
CA THR A 423 -12.09 11.96 -31.83
C THR A 423 -10.95 12.96 -32.09
N GLY A 424 -11.27 14.21 -32.45
CA GLY A 424 -10.24 15.22 -32.67
C GLY A 424 -9.45 15.05 -33.98
N ASN A 425 -8.13 15.22 -33.94
CA ASN A 425 -7.25 15.27 -35.10
C ASN A 425 -6.38 14.02 -35.30
N GLY A 426 -6.50 13.02 -34.42
CA GLY A 426 -5.70 11.81 -34.41
C GLY A 426 -5.72 11.16 -33.05
N TYR A 427 -4.86 10.19 -32.84
CA TYR A 427 -4.65 9.49 -31.60
C TYR A 427 -3.14 9.37 -31.33
N PHE A 428 -2.74 9.12 -30.07
CA PHE A 428 -1.35 8.87 -29.73
C PHE A 428 -1.10 7.35 -29.68
N ASN A 429 -0.19 6.87 -30.53
CA ASN A 429 0.27 5.49 -30.52
C ASN A 429 1.47 5.37 -29.58
N LEU A 430 1.27 4.71 -28.46
CA LEU A 430 2.34 4.26 -27.57
C LEU A 430 2.98 3.02 -28.20
N ASP A 431 4.25 3.11 -28.58
CA ASP A 431 4.97 2.04 -29.27
C ASP A 431 5.00 0.73 -28.47
N ASN A 432 5.26 -0.38 -29.14
CA ASN A 432 5.33 -1.74 -28.59
C ASN A 432 6.59 -1.94 -27.73
N THR A 433 6.75 -1.13 -26.69
CA THR A 433 7.89 -1.16 -25.76
C THR A 433 7.47 -0.69 -24.39
N ASN A 434 8.10 -1.21 -23.35
CA ASN A 434 7.88 -0.84 -21.95
C ASN A 434 8.18 0.62 -21.60
N GLU A 435 8.87 1.36 -22.45
CA GLU A 435 9.33 2.73 -22.17
C GLU A 435 8.54 3.79 -22.92
N SER A 436 7.56 3.37 -23.70
CA SER A 436 6.70 4.27 -24.44
C SER A 436 5.81 5.06 -23.49
N TYR A 437 5.78 6.39 -23.66
CA TYR A 437 4.93 7.24 -22.85
C TYR A 437 4.45 8.51 -23.56
N ALA A 438 3.34 9.07 -23.05
CA ALA A 438 2.85 10.39 -23.36
C ALA A 438 2.47 11.12 -22.07
N SER A 439 2.84 12.38 -21.91
CA SER A 439 2.51 13.17 -20.72
C SER A 439 1.76 14.45 -21.04
N TYR A 440 0.90 14.85 -20.10
CA TYR A 440 -0.05 15.92 -20.26
C TYR A 440 -0.05 16.80 -19.01
N LYS A 441 0.21 18.09 -19.17
CA LYS A 441 0.11 19.07 -18.08
C LYS A 441 -1.35 19.41 -17.86
N VAL A 442 -1.88 19.01 -16.72
CA VAL A 442 -3.27 19.24 -16.30
C VAL A 442 -3.33 20.10 -15.05
N LYS A 443 -4.43 20.78 -14.85
CA LYS A 443 -4.69 21.53 -13.63
C LYS A 443 -6.02 21.11 -13.05
N PHE A 444 -6.01 20.67 -11.79
CA PHE A 444 -7.20 20.30 -11.07
C PHE A 444 -7.74 21.45 -10.21
N PRO A 445 -9.06 21.66 -10.16
CA PRO A 445 -9.67 22.75 -9.39
C PRO A 445 -9.59 22.53 -7.88
N GLY A 446 -9.46 21.28 -7.43
CA GLY A 446 -9.37 20.87 -6.03
C GLY A 446 -8.74 19.51 -5.91
N ALA A 447 -8.25 19.17 -4.71
CA ALA A 447 -7.77 17.84 -4.38
C ALA A 447 -8.93 16.87 -4.10
N GLY A 448 -8.74 15.59 -4.39
CA GLY A 448 -9.67 14.51 -4.06
C GLY A 448 -9.80 13.45 -5.15
N ASN A 449 -10.62 12.44 -4.88
CA ASN A 449 -10.84 11.34 -5.80
C ASN A 449 -11.59 11.80 -7.06
N VAL A 450 -11.01 11.50 -8.22
CA VAL A 450 -11.54 11.87 -9.52
C VAL A 450 -11.45 10.66 -10.46
N THR A 451 -12.54 10.31 -11.12
CA THR A 451 -12.47 9.28 -12.15
C THR A 451 -11.78 9.84 -13.40
N LEU A 452 -10.70 9.18 -13.81
CA LEU A 452 -10.07 9.32 -15.11
C LEU A 452 -10.72 8.32 -16.07
N ALA A 453 -11.18 8.79 -17.22
CA ALA A 453 -11.57 7.97 -18.36
C ALA A 453 -10.55 8.12 -19.46
N VAL A 454 -10.14 7.02 -20.07
CA VAL A 454 -9.20 7.01 -21.21
C VAL A 454 -9.83 6.24 -22.36
N ARG A 455 -10.08 6.92 -23.46
CA ARG A 455 -10.61 6.32 -24.68
C ARG A 455 -9.46 5.73 -25.49
N TYR A 456 -9.54 4.44 -25.78
CA TYR A 456 -8.44 3.66 -26.37
C TYR A 456 -8.92 2.71 -27.47
N ALA A 457 -7.97 2.29 -28.34
CA ALA A 457 -8.15 1.16 -29.24
C ALA A 457 -7.05 0.12 -29.02
N ASN A 458 -7.46 -1.14 -28.90
CA ASN A 458 -6.57 -2.29 -28.84
C ASN A 458 -6.98 -3.32 -29.90
N GLY A 459 -6.34 -3.26 -31.06
CA GLY A 459 -6.55 -4.20 -32.16
C GLY A 459 -5.81 -5.53 -32.02
N GLY A 460 -5.08 -5.74 -30.88
CA GLY A 460 -4.40 -6.98 -30.56
C GLY A 460 -5.35 -8.07 -30.06
N THR A 461 -4.78 -9.19 -29.61
CA THR A 461 -5.53 -10.35 -29.08
C THR A 461 -5.45 -10.50 -27.57
N SER A 462 -4.62 -9.70 -26.89
CA SER A 462 -4.40 -9.70 -25.43
C SER A 462 -4.67 -8.33 -24.85
N ASP A 463 -4.89 -8.27 -23.53
CA ASP A 463 -4.99 -7.01 -22.79
C ASP A 463 -3.66 -6.22 -22.89
N ARG A 464 -3.75 -4.97 -23.31
CA ARG A 464 -2.64 -4.01 -23.37
C ARG A 464 -2.73 -3.06 -22.19
N MET A 465 -2.55 -3.60 -20.98
CA MET A 465 -2.56 -2.80 -19.77
C MET A 465 -1.56 -1.65 -19.87
N PHE A 466 -1.95 -0.48 -19.38
CA PHE A 466 -1.10 0.70 -19.33
C PHE A 466 -1.24 1.43 -18.00
N ASN A 467 -0.26 2.25 -17.69
CA ASN A 467 -0.21 3.03 -16.46
C ASN A 467 -0.60 4.49 -16.73
N ALA A 468 -1.47 5.05 -15.91
CA ALA A 468 -1.67 6.48 -15.77
C ALA A 468 -0.94 6.92 -14.49
N TYR A 469 0.19 7.58 -14.63
CA TYR A 469 0.96 8.12 -13.51
C TYR A 469 0.59 9.58 -13.27
N LEU A 470 0.27 9.91 -12.04
CA LEU A 470 0.01 11.31 -11.64
C LEU A 470 1.01 11.74 -10.57
N ASP A 471 1.02 11.11 -9.42
CA ASP A 471 1.98 11.17 -8.33
C ASP A 471 2.38 9.75 -7.89
N HIS A 472 1.57 8.78 -8.25
CA HIS A 472 1.80 7.35 -8.14
C HIS A 472 1.13 6.63 -9.33
N ASP A 473 1.30 5.32 -9.40
CA ASP A 473 0.87 4.48 -10.52
C ASP A 473 -0.62 4.10 -10.41
N TYR A 474 -1.36 4.31 -11.50
CA TYR A 474 -2.73 3.85 -11.67
C TYR A 474 -2.82 3.00 -12.93
N TYR A 475 -3.10 1.72 -12.79
CA TYR A 475 -3.11 0.78 -13.91
C TYR A 475 -4.51 0.66 -14.50
N LEU A 476 -4.59 0.73 -15.84
CA LEU A 476 -5.80 0.54 -16.61
C LEU A 476 -5.67 -0.70 -17.48
N SER A 477 -6.66 -1.57 -17.43
CA SER A 477 -6.84 -2.66 -18.37
C SER A 477 -7.36 -2.11 -19.70
N ALA A 478 -6.80 -2.59 -20.79
CA ALA A 478 -7.24 -2.26 -22.16
C ALA A 478 -7.45 -3.56 -22.96
N PRO A 479 -8.54 -4.30 -22.69
CA PRO A 479 -8.87 -5.50 -23.43
C PRO A 479 -8.95 -5.27 -24.94
N PRO A 480 -8.84 -6.32 -25.78
CA PRO A 480 -9.04 -6.22 -27.22
C PRO A 480 -10.38 -5.57 -27.58
N THR A 481 -10.36 -4.54 -28.42
CA THR A 481 -11.56 -3.84 -28.91
C THR A 481 -12.12 -4.43 -30.21
N GLY A 482 -11.46 -5.45 -30.76
CA GLY A 482 -11.86 -6.09 -32.02
C GLY A 482 -11.34 -5.40 -33.27
N GLY A 483 -10.44 -4.43 -33.13
CA GLY A 483 -9.77 -3.74 -34.24
C GLY A 483 -9.14 -2.42 -33.78
N TRP A 484 -8.14 -1.94 -34.49
CA TRP A 484 -7.49 -0.65 -34.21
C TRP A 484 -8.38 0.56 -34.58
N ASP A 485 -9.48 0.32 -35.31
CA ASP A 485 -10.55 1.27 -35.65
C ASP A 485 -11.76 1.19 -34.70
N LYS A 486 -11.69 0.33 -33.69
CA LYS A 486 -12.71 0.14 -32.62
C LYS A 486 -12.21 0.71 -31.31
N TRP A 487 -13.01 1.58 -30.73
CA TRP A 487 -12.65 2.34 -29.57
C TRP A 487 -13.53 2.00 -28.36
N ASP A 488 -12.91 1.84 -27.21
CA ASP A 488 -13.57 1.62 -25.91
C ASP A 488 -13.02 2.61 -24.88
N THR A 489 -13.50 2.57 -23.65
CA THR A 489 -13.07 3.48 -22.58
C THR A 489 -12.72 2.72 -21.31
N ALA A 490 -11.48 2.87 -20.89
CA ALA A 490 -11.01 2.39 -19.59
C ALA A 490 -11.19 3.49 -18.52
N TYR A 491 -11.45 3.07 -17.28
CA TYR A 491 -11.69 3.98 -16.17
C TYR A 491 -10.80 3.60 -14.98
N VAL A 492 -10.31 4.63 -14.28
CA VAL A 492 -9.63 4.46 -12.99
C VAL A 492 -9.91 5.67 -12.12
N VAL A 493 -9.95 5.51 -10.81
CA VAL A 493 -10.04 6.64 -9.88
C VAL A 493 -8.65 7.06 -9.46
N LEU A 494 -8.37 8.35 -9.62
CA LEU A 494 -7.13 9.01 -9.23
C LEU A 494 -7.36 9.79 -7.94
N ASP A 495 -6.34 9.91 -7.11
CA ASP A 495 -6.26 10.93 -6.06
C ASP A 495 -5.62 12.18 -6.69
N ALA A 496 -6.47 13.09 -7.14
CA ALA A 496 -6.03 14.29 -7.85
C ALA A 496 -5.52 15.34 -6.86
N PRO A 497 -4.35 15.95 -7.09
CA PRO A 497 -3.89 17.10 -6.29
C PRO A 497 -4.68 18.36 -6.66
N GLN A 498 -4.67 19.35 -5.78
CA GLN A 498 -5.11 20.70 -6.16
C GLN A 498 -4.01 21.42 -6.94
N GLY A 499 -4.33 22.00 -8.10
CA GLY A 499 -3.40 22.79 -8.91
C GLY A 499 -2.80 22.02 -10.08
N ASP A 500 -1.61 22.42 -10.49
CA ASP A 500 -0.93 21.89 -11.67
C ASP A 500 -0.32 20.52 -11.38
N ALA A 501 -0.51 19.59 -12.31
CA ALA A 501 0.02 18.22 -12.24
C ALA A 501 0.44 17.73 -13.64
N VAL A 502 1.22 16.66 -13.68
CA VAL A 502 1.59 15.99 -14.93
C VAL A 502 0.98 14.58 -14.91
N LEU A 503 -0.03 14.38 -15.76
CA LEU A 503 -0.58 13.05 -16.03
C LEU A 503 0.25 12.39 -17.11
N LYS A 504 0.79 11.20 -16.85
CA LYS A 504 1.63 10.46 -17.79
C LYS A 504 1.04 9.09 -18.06
N PHE A 505 0.73 8.79 -19.30
CA PHE A 505 0.38 7.44 -19.74
C PHE A 505 1.64 6.70 -20.18
N MET A 506 1.79 5.47 -19.74
CA MET A 506 2.98 4.66 -20.02
C MET A 506 2.61 3.23 -20.37
N SER A 507 3.30 2.66 -21.36
CA SER A 507 3.25 1.24 -21.62
C SER A 507 3.87 0.46 -20.44
N VAL A 508 3.24 -0.65 -20.08
CA VAL A 508 3.71 -1.53 -18.98
C VAL A 508 3.99 -2.96 -19.45
N THR A 509 3.90 -3.19 -20.76
CA THR A 509 4.20 -4.49 -21.39
C THR A 509 5.10 -4.30 -22.60
N ASN A 510 5.84 -5.35 -22.99
CA ASN A 510 6.64 -5.34 -24.22
C ASN A 510 5.78 -5.35 -25.49
N ASP A 511 4.50 -5.69 -25.35
CA ASP A 511 3.53 -5.61 -26.45
C ASP A 511 3.01 -4.19 -26.67
N GLY A 512 3.46 -3.25 -25.84
CA GLY A 512 3.04 -1.85 -25.87
C GLY A 512 1.73 -1.58 -25.12
N ALA A 513 1.30 -0.33 -25.17
CA ALA A 513 0.01 0.13 -24.68
C ALA A 513 -1.01 0.20 -25.84
N PRO A 514 -2.31 0.44 -25.57
CA PRO A 514 -3.27 0.70 -26.63
C PRO A 514 -3.03 2.07 -27.29
N ASN A 515 -3.63 2.30 -28.44
CA ASN A 515 -3.74 3.65 -29.01
C ASN A 515 -4.64 4.51 -28.12
N LEU A 516 -4.21 5.72 -27.77
CA LEU A 516 -4.94 6.65 -26.92
C LEU A 516 -5.58 7.76 -27.75
N ASP A 517 -6.91 7.83 -27.76
CA ASP A 517 -7.67 8.84 -28.48
C ASP A 517 -7.92 10.10 -27.63
N ALA A 518 -8.51 9.90 -26.46
CA ALA A 518 -8.89 10.98 -25.57
C ALA A 518 -8.85 10.54 -24.10
N PHE A 519 -8.69 11.49 -23.21
CA PHE A 519 -8.83 11.25 -21.76
C PHE A 519 -9.67 12.36 -21.13
N GLY A 520 -10.32 12.05 -20.02
CA GLY A 520 -11.21 13.02 -19.38
C GLY A 520 -11.42 12.69 -17.91
N PHE A 521 -12.05 13.62 -17.19
CA PHE A 521 -12.25 13.52 -15.74
C PHE A 521 -13.70 13.73 -15.35
N SER A 522 -14.12 13.09 -14.26
CA SER A 522 -15.47 13.22 -13.69
C SER A 522 -15.71 14.55 -12.97
N VAL A 523 -14.69 15.37 -12.75
CA VAL A 523 -14.79 16.67 -12.06
C VAL A 523 -14.76 17.82 -13.06
N GLU A 524 -15.62 18.84 -12.84
CA GLU A 524 -15.61 20.06 -13.64
C GLU A 524 -14.40 20.94 -13.33
N GLY A 525 -13.97 21.74 -14.33
CA GLY A 525 -12.93 22.74 -14.16
C GLY A 525 -11.50 22.22 -14.33
N VAL A 526 -11.30 20.94 -14.66
CA VAL A 526 -9.99 20.47 -15.11
C VAL A 526 -9.67 21.06 -16.48
N CYS A 527 -8.43 21.48 -16.66
CA CYS A 527 -7.95 22.06 -17.91
C CYS A 527 -6.52 21.63 -18.24
N ARG A 528 -6.13 21.74 -19.51
CA ARG A 528 -4.75 21.52 -20.00
C ARG A 528 -3.94 22.82 -19.85
N VAL A 529 -2.87 22.78 -19.07
CA VAL A 529 -1.99 23.95 -18.79
C VAL A 529 -1.34 24.41 -20.10
N GLY A 530 -1.49 25.70 -20.41
CA GLY A 530 -0.97 26.29 -21.64
C GLY A 530 -1.83 26.06 -22.91
N ILE A 531 -2.92 25.28 -22.81
CA ILE A 531 -3.83 24.99 -23.93
C ILE A 531 -5.20 25.62 -23.68
N ASP A 532 -5.90 25.21 -22.64
CA ASP A 532 -7.26 25.67 -22.31
C ASP A 532 -7.47 26.02 -20.83
N CYS A 533 -6.41 25.96 -20.02
CA CYS A 533 -6.37 26.68 -18.75
C CYS A 533 -6.30 28.17 -19.07
N THR A 534 -7.42 28.78 -19.36
CA THR A 534 -7.47 30.23 -19.38
C THR A 534 -7.11 30.71 -17.98
N THR A 535 -6.09 31.55 -17.85
CA THR A 535 -5.98 32.44 -16.71
C THR A 535 -7.27 33.26 -16.70
N THR A 536 -8.29 32.75 -16.03
CA THR A 536 -9.43 33.57 -15.68
C THR A 536 -8.86 34.67 -14.78
N LYS A 537 -8.52 35.82 -15.36
CA LYS A 537 -8.74 37.05 -14.64
C LYS A 537 -10.13 36.89 -14.05
N LEU A 538 -10.26 36.93 -12.72
CA LEU A 538 -11.52 36.92 -11.99
C LEU A 538 -12.37 38.13 -12.40
N ASN A 539 -12.85 38.17 -13.63
CA ASN A 539 -13.75 39.14 -14.25
C ASN A 539 -14.75 38.44 -15.15
N GLY A 540 -15.16 37.23 -14.77
CA GLY A 540 -16.23 36.48 -15.42
C GLY A 540 -17.53 36.66 -14.66
N ALA A 541 -18.44 37.43 -15.21
CA ALA A 541 -19.82 37.48 -14.74
C ALA A 541 -20.43 36.09 -14.79
N VAL A 542 -20.60 35.41 -13.65
CA VAL A 542 -21.42 34.19 -13.54
C VAL A 542 -22.86 34.67 -13.64
N SER A 543 -23.43 34.53 -14.82
CA SER A 543 -24.84 34.76 -15.06
C SER A 543 -25.61 33.48 -14.74
N ALA A 544 -25.84 33.18 -13.47
CA ALA A 544 -27.06 32.44 -13.10
C ALA A 544 -28.24 33.38 -13.43
N ARG A 545 -29.33 32.86 -14.03
CA ARG A 545 -30.49 33.70 -14.37
C ARG A 545 -30.88 34.54 -13.17
N GLY A 546 -30.53 35.83 -13.19
CA GLY A 546 -30.95 36.82 -12.22
C GLY A 546 -29.93 37.33 -11.23
N LEU A 547 -28.67 36.87 -11.16
CA LEU A 547 -27.64 37.37 -10.28
C LEU A 547 -26.40 37.73 -11.09
N LYS A 548 -25.86 38.95 -10.94
CA LYS A 548 -24.60 39.34 -11.59
C LYS A 548 -23.65 39.95 -10.56
N LEU A 549 -22.39 39.53 -10.59
CA LEU A 549 -21.33 40.16 -9.81
C LEU A 549 -20.52 41.08 -10.74
N ARG A 550 -20.47 42.37 -10.43
CA ARG A 550 -19.65 43.36 -11.13
C ARG A 550 -18.67 44.00 -10.16
N GLY A 551 -17.42 43.59 -10.18
CA GLY A 551 -16.44 44.04 -9.18
C GLY A 551 -16.91 43.67 -7.77
N ASP A 552 -17.08 44.71 -6.93
CA ASP A 552 -17.53 44.55 -5.55
C ASP A 552 -19.06 44.70 -5.37
N VAL A 553 -19.83 44.78 -6.47
CA VAL A 553 -21.27 44.98 -6.42
C VAL A 553 -22.00 43.71 -6.90
N LEU A 554 -22.85 43.19 -6.07
CA LEU A 554 -23.76 42.10 -6.38
C LEU A 554 -25.08 42.66 -6.88
N GLN A 555 -25.40 42.43 -8.16
CA GLN A 555 -26.68 42.82 -8.79
C GLN A 555 -27.67 41.68 -8.70
N LEU A 556 -28.83 41.94 -8.12
CA LEU A 556 -29.96 41.03 -7.95
C LEU A 556 -30.92 41.10 -9.14
N ALA A 557 -31.61 40.01 -9.44
CA ALA A 557 -32.59 39.94 -10.54
C ALA A 557 -33.85 40.76 -10.32
N SER A 558 -34.21 40.97 -9.08
CA SER A 558 -35.39 41.76 -8.67
C SER A 558 -35.09 42.55 -7.40
N ALA A 559 -35.88 43.56 -7.11
CA ALA A 559 -35.75 44.37 -5.90
C ALA A 559 -36.52 43.73 -4.71
N GLU A 560 -36.64 42.43 -4.66
CA GLU A 560 -37.21 41.72 -3.53
C GLU A 560 -36.18 41.53 -2.40
N ARG A 561 -36.71 41.23 -1.20
CA ARG A 561 -35.84 40.91 -0.05
C ARG A 561 -34.84 39.83 -0.37
N ALA A 562 -33.57 40.08 -0.07
CA ALA A 562 -32.47 39.15 -0.23
C ALA A 562 -31.70 38.96 1.09
N ASP A 563 -31.52 37.70 1.50
CA ASP A 563 -30.64 37.35 2.60
C ASP A 563 -29.26 36.95 2.04
N VAL A 564 -28.22 37.61 2.52
CA VAL A 564 -26.83 37.39 2.05
C VAL A 564 -25.99 36.85 3.20
N CYS A 565 -25.40 35.68 3.00
CA CYS A 565 -24.42 35.13 3.90
C CYS A 565 -23.04 35.09 3.21
N VAL A 566 -22.02 35.56 3.91
CA VAL A 566 -20.64 35.51 3.43
C VAL A 566 -19.83 34.56 4.29
N PHE A 567 -19.14 33.65 3.64
CA PHE A 567 -18.30 32.64 4.28
C PHE A 567 -16.83 32.83 3.85
N ASP A 568 -15.90 32.64 4.76
CA ASP A 568 -14.50 32.50 4.40
C ASP A 568 -14.21 31.12 3.77
N MET A 569 -13.01 30.91 3.25
CA MET A 569 -12.63 29.66 2.58
C MET A 569 -12.53 28.45 3.53
N SER A 570 -12.57 28.68 4.85
CA SER A 570 -12.69 27.60 5.84
C SER A 570 -14.15 27.16 6.09
N GLY A 571 -15.10 27.82 5.41
CA GLY A 571 -16.54 27.57 5.60
C GLY A 571 -17.15 28.29 6.80
N ARG A 572 -16.39 29.14 7.50
CA ARG A 572 -16.90 29.91 8.63
C ARG A 572 -17.70 31.10 8.11
N MET A 573 -18.91 31.32 8.63
CA MET A 573 -19.73 32.49 8.32
C MET A 573 -19.06 33.78 8.88
N VAL A 574 -18.76 34.69 7.99
CA VAL A 574 -18.14 36.01 8.32
C VAL A 574 -19.19 37.07 8.57
N VAL A 575 -20.23 37.06 7.74
CA VAL A 575 -21.32 38.05 7.79
C VAL A 575 -22.62 37.42 7.30
N GLN A 576 -23.73 37.83 7.94
CA GLN A 576 -25.09 37.61 7.46
C GLN A 576 -25.83 38.95 7.50
N SER A 577 -26.46 39.32 6.38
CA SER A 577 -27.24 40.53 6.26
C SER A 577 -28.47 40.33 5.39
N SER A 578 -29.53 41.05 5.70
CA SER A 578 -30.76 41.05 4.90
C SER A 578 -30.95 42.43 4.28
N PHE A 579 -31.34 42.46 3.03
CA PHE A 579 -31.57 43.69 2.25
C PHE A 579 -33.01 43.69 1.71
N ASP A 580 -33.74 44.72 2.01
CA ASP A 580 -35.12 44.88 1.54
C ASP A 580 -35.12 45.85 0.32
N ALA A 581 -35.86 45.47 -0.71
CA ALA A 581 -36.12 46.31 -1.90
C ALA A 581 -34.87 46.89 -2.59
N THR A 582 -33.76 46.15 -2.65
CA THR A 582 -32.53 46.57 -3.33
C THR A 582 -32.19 45.66 -4.51
N SER A 583 -31.72 46.26 -5.60
CA SER A 583 -31.18 45.53 -6.75
C SER A 583 -29.67 45.42 -6.77
N GLU A 584 -28.98 46.14 -5.88
CA GLU A 584 -27.52 46.16 -5.82
C GLU A 584 -27.02 46.10 -4.36
N ILE A 585 -26.05 45.24 -4.08
CA ILE A 585 -25.46 45.04 -2.77
C ILE A 585 -23.96 45.24 -2.87
N PRO A 586 -23.37 46.27 -2.22
CA PRO A 586 -21.94 46.47 -2.20
C PRO A 586 -21.27 45.51 -1.22
N LEU A 587 -20.62 44.48 -1.73
CA LEU A 587 -19.98 43.45 -0.94
C LEU A 587 -18.79 43.94 -0.11
N SER A 588 -18.09 44.94 -0.62
CA SER A 588 -16.97 45.59 0.11
C SER A 588 -17.41 46.25 1.40
N ALA A 589 -18.69 46.67 1.52
CA ALA A 589 -19.24 47.21 2.75
C ALA A 589 -19.59 46.10 3.80
N LEU A 590 -19.78 44.85 3.36
CA LEU A 590 -20.12 43.73 4.24
C LEU A 590 -18.91 43.10 4.91
N VAL A 591 -17.77 43.12 4.26
CA VAL A 591 -16.55 42.44 4.75
C VAL A 591 -15.41 43.46 4.87
N LYS A 592 -14.74 43.50 6.02
CA LYS A 592 -13.65 44.46 6.26
C LYS A 592 -12.31 44.00 5.70
N ASN A 593 -12.01 42.72 5.77
CA ASN A 593 -10.70 42.17 5.43
C ASN A 593 -10.59 41.78 3.95
N THR A 594 -9.38 41.89 3.38
CA THR A 594 -9.07 41.34 2.06
C THR A 594 -9.04 39.80 2.12
N GLY A 595 -9.50 39.12 1.08
CA GLY A 595 -9.53 37.68 1.03
C GLY A 595 -10.50 37.13 -0.01
N LEU A 596 -10.53 35.82 -0.11
CA LEU A 596 -11.50 35.06 -0.90
C LEU A 596 -12.70 34.67 -0.03
N TYR A 597 -13.89 34.90 -0.56
CA TYR A 597 -15.14 34.67 0.14
C TYR A 597 -16.15 33.94 -0.74
N ARG A 598 -16.94 33.07 -0.14
CA ARG A 598 -18.11 32.47 -0.76
C ARG A 598 -19.37 33.22 -0.29
N ILE A 599 -20.12 33.73 -1.23
CA ILE A 599 -21.35 34.49 -0.97
C ILE A 599 -22.54 33.60 -1.33
N VAL A 600 -23.44 33.45 -0.39
CA VAL A 600 -24.70 32.73 -0.57
C VAL A 600 -25.82 33.74 -0.47
N VAL A 601 -26.65 33.84 -1.52
CA VAL A 601 -27.80 34.75 -1.57
C VAL A 601 -29.05 33.93 -1.64
N LYS A 602 -29.99 34.21 -0.78
CA LYS A 602 -31.37 33.65 -0.81
C LYS A 602 -32.34 34.75 -1.13
N GLN A 603 -33.10 34.60 -2.21
CA GLN A 603 -34.13 35.54 -2.63
C GLN A 603 -35.41 34.79 -2.98
N GLY A 604 -36.42 34.89 -2.15
CA GLY A 604 -37.61 34.05 -2.24
C GLY A 604 -37.30 32.56 -2.09
N SER A 605 -37.72 31.74 -3.05
CA SER A 605 -37.36 30.29 -3.12
C SER A 605 -36.02 30.02 -3.78
N MET A 606 -35.36 31.02 -4.35
CA MET A 606 -34.10 30.86 -5.07
C MET A 606 -32.89 31.01 -4.14
N LYS A 607 -31.88 30.16 -4.34
CA LYS A 607 -30.60 30.23 -3.62
C LYS A 607 -29.45 30.26 -4.63
N PHE A 608 -28.60 31.27 -4.50
CA PHE A 608 -27.48 31.51 -5.39
C PHE A 608 -26.17 31.44 -4.61
N ASN A 609 -25.11 30.97 -5.26
CA ASN A 609 -23.77 30.96 -4.69
C ASN A 609 -22.82 31.66 -5.68
N VAL A 610 -21.95 32.52 -5.18
CA VAL A 610 -20.90 33.15 -5.96
C VAL A 610 -19.62 33.32 -5.13
N ASN A 611 -18.47 33.05 -5.73
CA ASN A 611 -17.19 33.35 -5.10
C ASN A 611 -16.74 34.78 -5.44
N TRP A 612 -16.27 35.48 -4.45
CA TRP A 612 -15.83 36.86 -4.58
C TRP A 612 -14.49 37.09 -3.87
N ALA A 613 -13.59 37.83 -4.53
CA ALA A 613 -12.32 38.21 -3.96
C ALA A 613 -12.36 39.69 -3.60
N LYS A 614 -12.20 40.03 -2.32
CA LYS A 614 -11.95 41.40 -1.90
C LYS A 614 -10.46 41.69 -2.07
N VAL A 615 -10.13 42.51 -3.06
CA VAL A 615 -8.80 43.07 -3.30
C VAL A 615 -8.82 44.49 -2.74
N ARG A 616 -7.70 45.02 -2.26
CA ARG A 616 -7.60 46.34 -1.64
C ARG A 616 -8.41 47.42 -2.32
#